data_d10266f80252ea297d9cca7444ac9d89
#
_entry.id   d10266f80252ea297d9cca7444ac9d89
#
_cell.length_a   1.000
_cell.length_b   1.000
_cell.length_c   1.000
_cell.angle_alpha   90.00
_cell.angle_beta   90.00
_cell.angle_gamma   90.00
#
_symmetry.space_group_name_H-M   'P 1'
#
loop_
_entity.id
_entity.type
_entity.pdbx_description
1 polymer ?
#
loop_
_entity_poly.entity_id
_entity_poly.type
_entity_poly.pdbx_seq_one_letter_code
_entity_poly.pdbx_strand_id
1 'polypeptide(L)'
;NVKVRGYRAPYGSITNNSNWVFNILVNNGIEYDSSIFPSRGKYGGMVYDNLFPHSLKLNNGNGLIELPISTINLLNKKIPLGGGYFRIFPYYFFRKGINRINNKKQPAVFYFHPYEIDADETKLPLQNEGIKTRFVRYTQGFNRKQNENKLCSLLSDFHWVSIRDWLSKYSNNLLLGD
;
A
#
# COMPACT_ATOMS: atom_id res chain seq x y z
N ASN A 1 14.84 -14.10 -18.88
CA ASN A 1 14.93 -13.83 -17.44
C ASN A 1 14.61 -12.37 -17.17
N VAL A 2 13.64 -12.13 -16.26
CA VAL A 2 13.28 -10.78 -15.79
C VAL A 2 13.88 -10.59 -14.40
N LYS A 3 14.64 -9.50 -14.20
CA LYS A 3 15.17 -9.15 -12.88
C LYS A 3 14.04 -8.63 -11.99
N VAL A 4 13.83 -9.28 -10.85
CA VAL A 4 12.92 -8.77 -9.81
C VAL A 4 13.65 -7.66 -9.04
N ARG A 5 13.07 -6.45 -9.01
CA ARG A 5 13.70 -5.27 -8.42
C ARG A 5 13.00 -4.79 -7.15
N GLY A 6 11.77 -5.18 -6.95
CA GLY A 6 10.95 -4.70 -5.83
C GLY A 6 10.23 -5.80 -5.10
N TYR A 7 9.90 -5.53 -3.85
CA TYR A 7 9.18 -6.45 -2.97
C TYR A 7 8.05 -5.73 -2.22
N ARG A 8 7.03 -6.48 -1.90
CA ARG A 8 5.99 -6.09 -0.93
C ARG A 8 5.52 -7.32 -0.17
N ALA A 9 5.68 -7.30 1.14
CA ALA A 9 5.19 -8.37 2.01
C ALA A 9 3.65 -8.43 1.98
N PRO A 10 3.06 -9.64 1.88
CA PRO A 10 1.61 -9.79 1.96
C PRO A 10 1.09 -9.34 3.33
N TYR A 11 -0.12 -8.82 3.35
CA TYR A 11 -0.85 -8.40 4.58
C TYR A 11 -0.17 -7.34 5.44
N GLY A 12 0.83 -6.60 4.93
CA GLY A 12 1.62 -5.69 5.76
C GLY A 12 2.31 -6.41 6.93
N SER A 13 2.78 -7.63 6.69
CA SER A 13 3.28 -8.54 7.73
C SER A 13 4.63 -8.15 8.33
N ILE A 14 5.32 -7.14 7.77
CA ILE A 14 6.55 -6.63 8.36
C ILE A 14 6.20 -5.80 9.61
N THR A 15 6.86 -6.14 10.70
CA THR A 15 6.73 -5.49 12.00
C THR A 15 8.12 -5.08 12.51
N ASN A 16 8.19 -4.36 13.62
CA ASN A 16 9.46 -3.97 14.23
C ASN A 16 10.35 -5.19 14.57
N ASN A 17 9.76 -6.37 14.81
CA ASN A 17 10.50 -7.58 15.15
C ASN A 17 11.00 -8.34 13.91
N SER A 18 10.56 -7.97 12.70
CA SER A 18 10.94 -8.63 11.44
C SER A 18 11.70 -7.71 10.49
N ASN A 19 12.25 -6.60 10.94
CA ASN A 19 13.02 -5.64 10.14
C ASN A 19 14.33 -6.24 9.55
N TRP A 20 14.80 -7.38 10.10
CA TRP A 20 15.92 -8.15 9.55
C TRP A 20 15.69 -8.55 8.08
N VAL A 21 14.43 -8.64 7.64
CA VAL A 21 14.07 -9.00 6.27
C VAL A 21 14.67 -8.03 5.24
N PHE A 22 14.79 -6.75 5.56
CA PHE A 22 15.33 -5.75 4.64
C PHE A 22 16.78 -6.04 4.25
N ASN A 23 17.60 -6.57 5.16
CA ASN A 23 18.95 -7.01 4.83
C ASN A 23 18.94 -8.21 3.86
N ILE A 24 18.00 -9.14 4.02
CA ILE A 24 17.84 -10.27 3.10
C ILE A 24 17.43 -9.79 1.71
N LEU A 25 16.49 -8.84 1.62
CA LEU A 25 16.03 -8.29 0.36
C LEU A 25 17.19 -7.66 -0.43
N VAL A 26 17.99 -6.82 0.21
CA VAL A 26 19.14 -6.17 -0.42
C VAL A 26 20.19 -7.19 -0.85
N ASN A 27 20.51 -8.18 -0.01
CA ASN A 27 21.48 -9.22 -0.34
C ASN A 27 21.05 -10.09 -1.54
N ASN A 28 19.75 -10.11 -1.85
CA ASN A 28 19.18 -10.77 -3.03
C ASN A 28 18.93 -9.81 -4.21
N GLY A 29 19.48 -8.60 -4.19
CA GLY A 29 19.42 -7.65 -5.29
C GLY A 29 18.08 -6.92 -5.44
N ILE A 30 17.24 -6.90 -4.41
CA ILE A 30 16.03 -6.08 -4.35
C ILE A 30 16.45 -4.62 -4.11
N GLU A 31 15.96 -3.72 -4.93
CA GLU A 31 16.32 -2.31 -4.95
C GLU A 31 15.33 -1.44 -4.17
N TYR A 32 14.06 -1.87 -4.10
CA TYR A 32 13.04 -1.16 -3.33
C TYR A 32 12.06 -2.12 -2.64
N ASP A 33 11.49 -1.65 -1.56
CA ASP A 33 10.42 -2.30 -0.82
C ASP A 33 9.20 -1.39 -0.67
N SER A 34 8.05 -1.97 -0.48
CA SER A 34 6.81 -1.24 -0.17
C SER A 34 5.97 -2.05 0.82
N SER A 35 6.63 -2.55 1.84
CA SER A 35 6.01 -3.41 2.86
C SER A 35 5.61 -2.64 4.11
N ILE A 36 6.21 -1.48 4.36
CA ILE A 36 5.87 -0.69 5.55
C ILE A 36 4.44 -0.18 5.43
N PHE A 37 3.63 -0.65 6.35
CA PHE A 37 2.24 -0.28 6.49
C PHE A 37 2.10 0.59 7.75
N PRO A 38 2.09 1.94 7.62
CA PRO A 38 2.18 2.85 8.75
C PRO A 38 0.88 2.95 9.57
N SER A 39 0.18 1.83 9.71
CA SER A 39 -1.04 1.70 10.50
C SER A 39 -1.06 0.33 11.14
N ARG A 40 -1.46 0.23 12.38
CA ARG A 40 -1.64 -1.08 13.03
C ARG A 40 -2.85 -1.78 12.43
N GLY A 41 -2.61 -2.90 11.77
CA GLY A 41 -3.63 -3.77 11.19
C GLY A 41 -3.79 -5.07 11.97
N LYS A 42 -4.78 -5.87 11.57
CA LYS A 42 -5.05 -7.18 12.18
C LYS A 42 -3.88 -8.16 12.01
N TYR A 43 -3.14 -8.07 10.92
CA TYR A 43 -2.13 -9.04 10.52
C TYR A 43 -0.70 -8.50 10.59
N GLY A 44 -0.52 -7.22 10.86
CA GLY A 44 0.78 -6.58 10.87
C GLY A 44 0.68 -5.08 10.89
N GLY A 45 1.66 -4.45 10.29
CA GLY A 45 1.85 -3.01 10.33
C GLY A 45 2.76 -2.60 11.48
N MET A 46 3.35 -1.43 11.34
CA MET A 46 4.26 -0.89 12.33
C MET A 46 3.95 0.57 12.59
N VAL A 47 4.27 1.03 13.79
CA VAL A 47 4.33 2.47 14.04
C VAL A 47 5.57 2.98 13.34
N TYR A 48 5.37 3.86 12.36
CA TYR A 48 6.43 4.37 11.53
C TYR A 48 6.20 5.86 11.26
N ASP A 49 7.24 6.65 11.46
CA ASP A 49 7.10 8.11 11.40
C ASP A 49 7.33 8.66 10.00
N ASN A 50 8.23 8.04 9.24
CA ASN A 50 8.46 8.46 7.86
C ASN A 50 7.38 7.86 6.93
N LEU A 51 6.46 8.70 6.49
CA LEU A 51 5.28 8.30 5.70
C LEU A 51 5.49 8.47 4.19
N PHE A 52 6.67 8.90 3.76
CA PHE A 52 7.00 9.16 2.37
C PHE A 52 8.16 8.28 1.91
N PRO A 53 8.40 8.18 0.59
CA PRO A 53 9.55 7.44 0.08
C PRO A 53 10.86 7.92 0.68
N HIS A 54 11.71 6.99 1.12
CA HIS A 54 12.99 7.29 1.77
C HIS A 54 13.94 6.11 1.68
N SER A 55 15.22 6.34 1.94
CA SER A 55 16.21 5.28 2.05
C SER A 55 16.23 4.68 3.45
N LEU A 56 16.18 3.36 3.53
CA LEU A 56 16.46 2.60 4.76
C LEU A 56 17.96 2.38 4.85
N LYS A 57 18.60 2.92 5.89
CA LYS A 57 20.02 2.66 6.19
C LYS A 57 20.13 1.29 6.85
N LEU A 58 20.80 0.36 6.16
CA LEU A 58 21.02 -1.01 6.63
C LEU A 58 22.42 -1.18 7.19
N ASN A 59 22.60 -2.18 8.05
CA ASN A 59 23.86 -2.41 8.76
C ASN A 59 25.07 -2.72 7.85
N ASN A 60 24.81 -3.17 6.63
CA ASN A 60 25.84 -3.49 5.62
C ASN A 60 26.25 -2.29 4.74
N GLY A 61 25.78 -1.08 5.04
CA GLY A 61 26.05 0.12 4.25
C GLY A 61 25.27 0.23 2.94
N ASN A 62 24.53 -0.79 2.55
CA ASN A 62 23.65 -0.76 1.38
C ASN A 62 22.34 -0.06 1.71
N GLY A 63 21.78 0.67 0.76
CA GLY A 63 20.47 1.33 0.90
C GLY A 63 19.36 0.49 0.24
N LEU A 64 18.21 0.44 0.87
CA LEU A 64 16.96 -0.04 0.29
C LEU A 64 15.99 1.12 0.27
N ILE A 65 15.37 1.38 -0.88
CA ILE A 65 14.35 2.43 -0.95
C ILE A 65 13.03 1.86 -0.45
N GLU A 66 12.48 2.47 0.58
CA GLU A 66 11.15 2.14 1.08
C GLU A 66 10.11 3.11 0.53
N LEU A 67 9.01 2.56 0.03
CA LEU A 67 7.83 3.29 -0.41
C LEU A 67 6.63 2.90 0.47
N PRO A 68 6.48 3.51 1.65
CA PRO A 68 5.39 3.16 2.56
C PRO A 68 4.02 3.33 1.90
N ILE A 69 3.08 2.46 2.24
CA ILE A 69 1.69 2.66 1.84
C ILE A 69 1.22 4.01 2.40
N SER A 70 0.78 4.89 1.52
CA SER A 70 0.33 6.21 1.95
C SER A 70 -0.88 6.14 2.87
N THR A 71 -0.92 7.04 3.84
CA THR A 71 -2.02 7.13 4.80
C THR A 71 -2.56 8.55 4.90
N ILE A 72 -3.83 8.66 5.26
CA ILE A 72 -4.51 9.91 5.58
C ILE A 72 -4.83 9.92 7.07
N ASN A 73 -4.55 11.01 7.76
CA ASN A 73 -4.95 11.17 9.16
C ASN A 73 -6.43 11.56 9.25
N LEU A 74 -7.18 10.76 9.98
CA LEU A 74 -8.58 11.01 10.32
C LEU A 74 -8.76 10.78 11.82
N LEU A 75 -9.10 11.80 12.59
CA LEU A 75 -9.33 11.72 14.04
C LEU A 75 -8.21 10.95 14.77
N ASN A 76 -6.96 11.32 14.53
CA ASN A 76 -5.75 10.70 15.07
C ASN A 76 -5.51 9.23 14.66
N LYS A 77 -6.25 8.73 13.67
CA LYS A 77 -6.02 7.41 13.07
C LYS A 77 -5.44 7.55 11.67
N LYS A 78 -4.42 6.77 11.39
CA LYS A 78 -3.85 6.66 10.04
C LYS A 78 -4.72 5.71 9.21
N ILE A 79 -5.41 6.23 8.21
CA ILE A 79 -6.24 5.46 7.27
C ILE A 79 -5.42 5.19 6.01
N PRO A 80 -5.15 3.94 5.66
CA PRO A 80 -4.38 3.61 4.46
C PRO A 80 -5.08 4.02 3.18
N LEU A 81 -4.30 4.46 2.19
CA LEU A 81 -4.79 4.72 0.85
C LEU A 81 -4.90 3.40 0.07
N GLY A 82 -6.09 2.85 0.02
CA GLY A 82 -6.39 1.67 -0.77
C GLY A 82 -7.08 0.56 0.01
N GLY A 83 -7.12 -0.61 -0.61
CA GLY A 83 -7.73 -1.81 -0.07
C GLY A 83 -9.18 -1.63 0.38
N GLY A 84 -9.60 -2.35 1.38
CA GLY A 84 -10.96 -2.28 1.92
C GLY A 84 -11.39 -0.90 2.37
N TYR A 85 -10.47 -0.02 2.75
CA TYR A 85 -10.79 1.36 3.10
C TYR A 85 -11.30 2.14 1.88
N PHE A 86 -10.74 1.89 0.69
CA PHE A 86 -11.21 2.51 -0.55
C PHE A 86 -12.66 2.15 -0.87
N ARG A 87 -13.10 0.94 -0.52
CA ARG A 87 -14.51 0.54 -0.68
C ARG A 87 -15.45 1.24 0.29
N ILE A 88 -15.01 1.42 1.55
CA ILE A 88 -15.86 1.92 2.65
C ILE A 88 -16.01 3.43 2.60
N PHE A 89 -14.92 4.18 2.45
CA PHE A 89 -14.96 5.63 2.50
C PHE A 89 -15.40 6.25 1.17
N PRO A 90 -16.04 7.43 1.17
CA PRO A 90 -16.40 8.15 -0.05
C PRO A 90 -15.17 8.50 -0.89
N TYR A 91 -15.32 8.54 -2.22
CA TYR A 91 -14.24 8.89 -3.15
C TYR A 91 -13.57 10.23 -2.81
N TYR A 92 -14.37 11.24 -2.47
CA TYR A 92 -13.86 12.57 -2.09
C TYR A 92 -12.82 12.54 -0.96
N PHE A 93 -12.95 11.61 -0.02
CA PHE A 93 -11.97 11.45 1.06
C PHE A 93 -10.58 11.08 0.51
N PHE A 94 -10.51 10.14 -0.42
CA PHE A 94 -9.26 9.72 -1.07
C PHE A 94 -8.70 10.82 -1.95
N ARG A 95 -9.54 11.45 -2.78
CA ARG A 95 -9.14 12.56 -3.63
C ARG A 95 -8.50 13.69 -2.83
N LYS A 96 -9.13 14.10 -1.74
CA LYS A 96 -8.59 15.14 -0.83
C LYS A 96 -7.28 14.69 -0.16
N GLY A 97 -7.19 13.43 0.24
CA GLY A 97 -5.99 12.87 0.85
C GLY A 97 -4.79 12.84 -0.09
N ILE A 98 -4.99 12.35 -1.32
CA ILE A 98 -3.95 12.31 -2.35
C ILE A 98 -3.51 13.74 -2.72
N ASN A 99 -4.44 14.66 -2.92
CA ASN A 99 -4.11 16.07 -3.17
C ASN A 99 -3.26 16.66 -2.05
N ARG A 100 -3.57 16.35 -0.79
CA ARG A 100 -2.78 16.82 0.37
C ARG A 100 -1.35 16.27 0.36
N ILE A 101 -1.15 15.03 -0.08
CA ILE A 101 0.17 14.42 -0.24
C ILE A 101 0.92 15.08 -1.40
N ASN A 102 0.27 15.20 -2.55
CA ASN A 102 0.88 15.78 -3.76
C ASN A 102 1.25 17.28 -3.55
N ASN A 103 0.45 18.04 -2.81
CA ASN A 103 0.77 19.42 -2.44
C ASN A 103 2.05 19.55 -1.59
N LYS A 104 2.46 18.48 -0.91
CA LYS A 104 3.77 18.38 -0.23
C LYS A 104 4.89 17.94 -1.18
N LYS A 105 4.64 17.89 -2.50
CA LYS A 105 5.56 17.37 -3.52
C LYS A 105 5.99 15.92 -3.26
N GLN A 106 5.12 15.14 -2.62
CA GLN A 106 5.35 13.73 -2.32
C GLN A 106 4.42 12.85 -3.17
N PRO A 107 4.90 11.68 -3.63
CA PRO A 107 4.04 10.72 -4.32
C PRO A 107 3.10 10.04 -3.34
N ALA A 108 1.87 9.77 -3.80
CA ALA A 108 0.95 8.90 -3.07
C ALA A 108 1.13 7.46 -3.54
N VAL A 109 1.42 6.56 -2.62
CA VAL A 109 1.47 5.12 -2.87
C VAL A 109 0.10 4.53 -2.55
N PHE A 110 -0.64 4.19 -3.59
CA PHE A 110 -1.97 3.58 -3.51
C PHE A 110 -1.86 2.08 -3.77
N TYR A 111 -2.60 1.26 -3.03
CA TYR A 111 -2.67 -0.17 -3.28
C TYR A 111 -4.11 -0.63 -3.51
N PHE A 112 -4.24 -1.64 -4.34
CA PHE A 112 -5.52 -2.17 -4.78
C PHE A 112 -5.41 -3.67 -5.05
N HIS A 113 -6.45 -4.41 -4.74
CA HIS A 113 -6.53 -5.83 -5.06
C HIS A 113 -7.62 -6.06 -6.12
N PRO A 114 -7.40 -6.86 -7.17
CA PRO A 114 -8.39 -7.09 -8.21
C PRO A 114 -9.75 -7.54 -7.69
N TYR A 115 -9.79 -8.36 -6.65
CA TYR A 115 -11.04 -8.82 -6.06
C TYR A 115 -11.91 -7.69 -5.47
N GLU A 116 -11.36 -6.51 -5.25
CA GLU A 116 -12.10 -5.38 -4.67
C GLU A 116 -13.08 -4.72 -5.65
N ILE A 117 -13.02 -5.05 -6.92
CA ILE A 117 -14.01 -4.68 -7.95
C ILE A 117 -14.79 -5.90 -8.48
N ASP A 118 -14.39 -7.11 -8.14
CA ASP A 118 -15.12 -8.32 -8.53
C ASP A 118 -16.34 -8.52 -7.62
N ALA A 119 -17.49 -8.04 -8.10
CA ALA A 119 -18.74 -8.16 -7.37
C ALA A 119 -19.28 -9.61 -7.36
N ASP A 120 -18.81 -10.47 -8.26
CA ASP A 120 -19.34 -11.83 -8.43
C ASP A 120 -18.59 -12.85 -7.57
N GLU A 121 -17.34 -12.60 -7.20
CA GLU A 121 -16.56 -13.49 -6.33
C GLU A 121 -17.30 -13.84 -5.02
N THR A 122 -18.01 -12.88 -4.43
CA THR A 122 -18.75 -13.11 -3.18
C THR A 122 -20.03 -13.92 -3.33
N LYS A 123 -20.47 -14.15 -4.58
CA LYS A 123 -21.65 -14.97 -4.91
C LYS A 123 -21.32 -16.45 -5.03
N LEU A 124 -20.02 -16.80 -5.13
CA LEU A 124 -19.61 -18.20 -5.23
C LEU A 124 -19.99 -18.95 -3.95
N PRO A 125 -20.71 -20.09 -4.07
CA PRO A 125 -21.09 -20.87 -2.91
C PRO A 125 -19.85 -21.51 -2.29
N LEU A 126 -19.66 -21.35 -0.99
CA LEU A 126 -18.70 -22.13 -0.22
C LEU A 126 -19.44 -23.23 0.52
N GLN A 127 -18.96 -24.45 0.41
CA GLN A 127 -19.52 -25.57 1.17
C GLN A 127 -19.20 -25.37 2.67
N ASN A 128 -20.23 -25.51 3.52
CA ASN A 128 -20.10 -25.50 4.99
C ASN A 128 -19.61 -24.18 5.63
N GLU A 129 -20.11 -23.05 5.18
CA GLU A 129 -19.80 -21.75 5.79
C GLU A 129 -20.41 -21.57 7.18
N GLY A 130 -19.56 -21.36 8.19
CA GLY A 130 -19.99 -20.89 9.50
C GLY A 130 -20.44 -19.42 9.48
N ILE A 131 -21.22 -19.01 10.48
CA ILE A 131 -21.78 -17.64 10.61
C ILE A 131 -20.68 -16.56 10.55
N LYS A 132 -19.52 -16.79 11.17
CA LYS A 132 -18.39 -15.86 11.13
C LYS A 132 -17.85 -15.66 9.70
N THR A 133 -17.73 -16.74 8.93
CA THR A 133 -17.25 -16.69 7.54
C THR A 133 -18.25 -15.91 6.66
N ARG A 134 -19.55 -16.14 6.84
CA ARG A 134 -20.60 -15.39 6.12
C ARG A 134 -20.53 -13.90 6.42
N PHE A 135 -20.33 -13.51 7.68
CA PHE A 135 -20.18 -12.10 8.06
C PHE A 135 -18.94 -11.45 7.44
N VAL A 136 -17.80 -12.16 7.46
CA VAL A 136 -16.55 -11.68 6.82
C VAL A 136 -16.76 -11.51 5.32
N ARG A 137 -17.38 -12.46 4.63
CA ARG A 137 -17.71 -12.34 3.19
C ARG A 137 -18.61 -11.17 2.90
N TYR A 138 -19.66 -10.97 3.68
CA TYR A 138 -20.55 -9.82 3.51
C TYR A 138 -19.78 -8.50 3.60
N THR A 139 -18.93 -8.35 4.61
CA THR A 139 -18.11 -7.14 4.77
C THR A 139 -17.05 -7.00 3.68
N GLN A 140 -16.49 -8.10 3.19
CA GLN A 140 -15.56 -8.09 2.06
C GLN A 140 -16.25 -7.81 0.72
N GLY A 141 -17.52 -8.18 0.56
CA GLY A 141 -18.32 -7.89 -0.63
C GLY A 141 -18.89 -6.48 -0.68
N PHE A 142 -18.88 -5.79 0.46
CA PHE A 142 -19.51 -4.47 0.56
C PHE A 142 -18.92 -3.47 -0.44
N ASN A 143 -19.80 -2.79 -1.21
CA ASN A 143 -19.47 -1.75 -2.20
C ASN A 143 -18.54 -2.15 -3.35
N ARG A 144 -18.28 -3.42 -3.63
CA ARG A 144 -17.41 -3.83 -4.75
C ARG A 144 -17.91 -3.30 -6.09
N LYS A 145 -19.22 -3.36 -6.34
CA LYS A 145 -19.84 -2.88 -7.59
C LYS A 145 -19.59 -1.38 -7.83
N GLN A 146 -19.66 -0.56 -6.78
CA GLN A 146 -19.40 0.88 -6.89
C GLN A 146 -17.91 1.22 -6.87
N ASN A 147 -17.08 0.29 -6.44
CA ASN A 147 -15.65 0.51 -6.27
C ASN A 147 -14.92 0.64 -7.61
N GLU A 148 -15.41 -0.02 -8.66
CA GLU A 148 -14.90 0.12 -10.02
C GLU A 148 -15.01 1.57 -10.50
N ASN A 149 -16.20 2.18 -10.38
CA ASN A 149 -16.40 3.58 -10.76
C ASN A 149 -15.51 4.54 -9.97
N LYS A 150 -15.31 4.26 -8.67
CA LYS A 150 -14.38 5.05 -7.86
C LYS A 150 -12.94 4.91 -8.34
N LEU A 151 -12.54 3.70 -8.73
CA LEU A 151 -11.19 3.45 -9.26
C LEU A 151 -11.00 4.18 -10.60
N CYS A 152 -11.97 4.12 -11.50
CA CYS A 152 -11.94 4.87 -12.75
C CYS A 152 -11.79 6.39 -12.51
N SER A 153 -12.56 6.94 -11.56
CA SER A 153 -12.44 8.34 -11.17
C SER A 153 -11.05 8.66 -10.62
N LEU A 154 -10.50 7.77 -9.78
CA LEU A 154 -9.17 7.95 -9.19
C LEU A 154 -8.07 7.95 -10.27
N LEU A 155 -8.16 7.04 -11.23
CA LEU A 155 -7.22 6.93 -12.33
C LEU A 155 -7.30 8.14 -13.28
N SER A 156 -8.48 8.75 -13.44
CA SER A 156 -8.68 9.93 -14.28
C SER A 156 -8.27 11.24 -13.59
N ASP A 157 -8.44 11.34 -12.28
CA ASP A 157 -8.19 12.59 -11.55
C ASP A 157 -6.70 12.84 -11.24
N PHE A 158 -5.85 11.80 -11.34
CA PHE A 158 -4.44 11.88 -11.00
C PHE A 158 -3.54 11.30 -12.08
N HIS A 159 -2.32 11.83 -12.18
CA HIS A 159 -1.28 11.23 -13.02
C HIS A 159 -0.61 10.08 -12.28
N TRP A 160 -0.70 8.88 -12.83
CA TRP A 160 -0.14 7.66 -12.27
C TRP A 160 1.10 7.21 -13.04
N VAL A 161 2.10 6.75 -12.31
CA VAL A 161 3.32 6.19 -12.87
C VAL A 161 3.64 4.87 -12.18
N SER A 162 4.38 3.99 -12.85
CA SER A 162 4.91 2.80 -12.20
C SER A 162 5.96 3.18 -11.14
N ILE A 163 6.12 2.34 -10.11
CA ILE A 163 7.20 2.52 -9.11
C ILE A 163 8.55 2.58 -9.83
N ARG A 164 8.77 1.73 -10.83
CA ARG A 164 10.01 1.71 -11.62
C ARG A 164 10.30 3.05 -12.27
N ASP A 165 9.31 3.64 -12.94
CA ASP A 165 9.48 4.90 -13.67
C ASP A 165 9.68 6.08 -12.70
N TRP A 166 9.01 6.04 -11.56
CA TRP A 166 9.22 7.01 -10.50
C TRP A 166 10.64 6.92 -9.91
N LEU A 167 11.11 5.72 -9.59
CA LEU A 167 12.46 5.49 -9.07
C LEU A 167 13.54 5.91 -10.05
N SER A 168 13.38 5.63 -11.34
CA SER A 168 14.36 6.05 -12.37
C SER A 168 14.61 7.56 -12.36
N LYS A 169 13.61 8.35 -11.95
CA LYS A 169 13.67 9.80 -11.89
C LYS A 169 14.15 10.35 -10.53
N TYR A 170 13.83 9.68 -9.43
CA TYR A 170 13.97 10.25 -8.09
C TYR A 170 14.89 9.44 -7.15
N SER A 171 15.34 8.24 -7.53
CA SER A 171 16.14 7.37 -6.64
C SER A 171 17.45 8.01 -6.19
N ASN A 172 18.13 8.75 -7.07
CA ASN A 172 19.41 9.40 -6.73
C ASN A 172 19.25 10.39 -5.56
N ASN A 173 18.14 11.12 -5.51
CA ASN A 173 17.88 12.09 -4.44
C ASN A 173 17.55 11.39 -3.11
N LEU A 174 17.06 10.15 -3.15
CA LEU A 174 16.73 9.38 -1.95
C LEU A 174 17.93 8.62 -1.38
N LEU A 175 18.87 8.20 -2.24
CA LEU A 175 20.06 7.45 -1.83
C LEU A 175 21.17 8.37 -1.32
N LEU A 176 21.22 9.61 -1.82
CA LEU A 176 22.18 10.63 -1.39
C LEU A 176 21.77 11.35 -0.09
N GLY A 177 20.65 10.96 0.50
CA GLY A 177 19.95 11.57 1.64
C GLY A 177 20.79 12.42 2.60
N ASP A 178 20.35 13.65 2.74
CA ASP A 178 20.79 14.63 3.73
C ASP A 178 20.64 14.13 5.18
#